data_4260d869bc780e8ed4cc9d1a9366441f
#
_entry.id   4260d869bc780e8ed4cc9d1a9366441f
#
_cell.length_a   1.000
_cell.length_b   1.000
_cell.length_c   1.000
_cell.angle_alpha   90.00
_cell.angle_beta   90.00
_cell.angle_gamma   90.00
#
_symmetry.space_group_name_H-M   'P 1'
#
loop_
_entity.id
_entity.type
_entity.pdbx_description
1 polymer ?
#
loop_
_entity_poly.entity_id
_entity_poly.type
_entity_poly.pdbx_seq_one_letter_code
_entity_poly.pdbx_strand_id
1 'polypeptide(L)'
;MRTIFLILIIFFIFTQKHAYTEPKIIKKISEIENFTFDFEQLINDKKETGNCIISFNNKMMCKYDETGKLIVSNGKTLLIKNKSSNFANTYKTENTFFKYFLNKEFLI
;
A
#
# COMPACT_ATOMS: atom_id res chain seq x y z
N MET A 1 46.39 -23.74 16.26
CA MET A 1 45.23 -24.19 15.50
C MET A 1 43.93 -24.22 16.30
N ARG A 2 43.92 -24.73 17.52
CA ARG A 2 42.68 -24.72 18.34
C ARG A 2 42.17 -23.32 18.71
N THR A 3 43.05 -22.37 18.97
CA THR A 3 42.72 -20.99 19.29
C THR A 3 42.16 -20.23 18.11
N ILE A 4 42.65 -20.44 16.89
CA ILE A 4 42.17 -19.84 15.66
C ILE A 4 40.77 -20.37 15.33
N PHE A 5 40.52 -21.63 15.55
CA PHE A 5 39.23 -22.28 15.35
C PHE A 5 38.15 -21.72 16.30
N LEU A 6 38.49 -21.48 17.55
CA LEU A 6 37.62 -20.86 18.53
C LEU A 6 37.28 -19.41 18.20
N ILE A 7 38.24 -18.64 17.71
CA ILE A 7 38.04 -17.25 17.28
C ILE A 7 37.12 -17.18 16.05
N LEU A 8 37.28 -18.11 15.12
CA LEU A 8 36.40 -18.22 13.95
C LEU A 8 34.95 -18.54 14.33
N ILE A 9 34.74 -19.42 15.31
CA ILE A 9 33.39 -19.77 15.79
C ILE A 9 32.75 -18.57 16.48
N ILE A 10 33.49 -17.84 17.29
CA ILE A 10 33.00 -16.63 17.97
C ILE A 10 32.63 -15.55 16.94
N PHE A 11 33.44 -15.39 15.89
CA PHE A 11 33.16 -14.43 14.81
C PHE A 11 31.91 -14.78 14.04
N PHE A 12 31.63 -16.07 13.84
CA PHE A 12 30.43 -16.53 13.11
C PHE A 12 29.14 -16.32 13.92
N ILE A 13 29.21 -16.35 15.24
CA ILE A 13 28.06 -16.13 16.12
C ILE A 13 27.64 -14.64 16.13
N PHE A 14 28.58 -13.72 15.94
CA PHE A 14 28.30 -12.28 15.95
C PHE A 14 27.72 -11.75 14.64
N THR A 15 27.76 -12.52 13.55
CA THR A 15 27.27 -12.07 12.24
C THR A 15 25.80 -12.36 11.98
N GLN A 16 25.12 -13.06 12.87
CA GLN A 16 23.68 -13.29 12.75
C GLN A 16 22.90 -12.07 13.25
N LYS A 17 22.92 -11.01 12.47
CA LYS A 17 21.87 -9.99 12.59
C LYS A 17 20.59 -10.62 12.05
N HIS A 18 19.77 -11.11 12.94
CA HIS A 18 18.40 -11.47 12.57
C HIS A 18 17.73 -10.23 12.00
N ALA A 19 17.34 -10.29 10.73
CA ALA A 19 16.42 -9.33 10.16
C ALA A 19 15.08 -9.50 10.89
N TYR A 20 14.92 -8.78 11.97
CA TYR A 20 13.68 -8.76 12.73
C TYR A 20 12.67 -7.97 11.90
N THR A 21 11.69 -8.65 11.31
CA THR A 21 10.51 -7.98 10.78
C THR A 21 9.84 -7.32 11.96
N GLU A 22 9.89 -5.98 12.02
CA GLU A 22 9.51 -5.28 13.24
C GLU A 22 8.02 -5.49 13.54
N PRO A 23 7.66 -6.16 14.63
CA PRO A 23 6.28 -6.34 15.04
C PRO A 23 5.57 -5.02 15.32
N LYS A 24 6.31 -3.93 15.52
CA LYS A 24 5.80 -2.57 15.69
C LYS A 24 5.09 -2.04 14.45
N ILE A 25 5.60 -2.32 13.23
CA ILE A 25 4.99 -1.88 11.97
C ILE A 25 3.64 -2.59 11.78
N ILE A 26 3.60 -3.90 11.98
CA ILE A 26 2.39 -4.71 11.87
C ILE A 26 1.33 -4.24 12.87
N LYS A 27 1.74 -4.01 14.13
CA LYS A 27 0.85 -3.49 15.16
C LYS A 27 0.28 -2.12 14.79
N LYS A 28 1.13 -1.22 14.29
CA LYS A 28 0.71 0.11 13.90
C LYS A 28 -0.28 0.08 12.72
N ILE A 29 -0.04 -0.76 11.72
CA ILE A 29 -0.97 -0.94 10.59
C ILE A 29 -2.31 -1.49 11.08
N SER A 30 -2.31 -2.45 12.02
CA SER A 30 -3.53 -3.03 12.55
C SER A 30 -4.41 -2.03 13.34
N GLU A 31 -3.79 -1.01 13.92
CA GLU A 31 -4.47 0.05 14.70
C GLU A 31 -4.99 1.19 13.83
N ILE A 32 -4.50 1.34 12.59
CA ILE A 32 -4.94 2.39 11.68
C ILE A 32 -6.32 2.05 11.12
N GLU A 33 -7.27 2.95 11.35
CA GLU A 33 -8.62 2.85 10.75
C GLU A 33 -8.73 3.65 9.46
N ASN A 34 -8.11 4.83 9.42
CA ASN A 34 -8.12 5.74 8.28
C ASN A 34 -6.72 6.24 8.01
N PHE A 35 -6.36 6.38 6.74
CA PHE A 35 -5.17 7.13 6.40
C PHE A 35 -5.30 7.83 5.06
N THR A 36 -4.55 8.90 4.91
CA THR A 36 -4.46 9.69 3.69
C THR A 36 -3.04 9.69 3.18
N PHE A 37 -2.87 9.70 1.87
CA PHE A 37 -1.56 9.82 1.25
C PHE A 37 -1.65 10.55 -0.08
N ASP A 38 -0.58 11.22 -0.42
CA ASP A 38 -0.38 11.78 -1.75
C ASP A 38 0.38 10.78 -2.61
N PHE A 39 0.04 10.71 -3.88
CA PHE A 39 0.71 9.83 -4.82
C PHE A 39 1.20 10.58 -6.04
N GLU A 40 2.18 9.99 -6.66
CA GLU A 40 2.75 10.41 -7.93
C GLU A 40 2.87 9.18 -8.82
N GLN A 41 2.41 9.28 -10.04
CA GLN A 41 2.34 8.16 -10.97
C GLN A 41 2.82 8.61 -12.35
N LEU A 42 3.62 7.78 -13.00
CA LEU A 42 4.06 7.97 -14.37
C LEU A 42 3.33 7.00 -15.28
N ILE A 43 2.59 7.53 -16.25
CA ILE A 43 1.93 6.76 -17.31
C ILE A 43 2.35 7.34 -18.64
N ASN A 44 3.02 6.55 -19.50
CA ASN A 44 3.49 6.98 -20.81
C ASN A 44 4.28 8.30 -20.75
N ASP A 45 5.26 8.39 -19.84
CA ASP A 45 6.08 9.57 -19.57
C ASP A 45 5.33 10.81 -19.07
N LYS A 46 4.02 10.67 -18.82
CA LYS A 46 3.19 11.71 -18.23
C LYS A 46 3.08 11.50 -16.72
N LYS A 47 3.43 12.53 -15.98
CA LYS A 47 3.31 12.55 -14.53
C LYS A 47 1.90 12.94 -14.11
N GLU A 48 1.27 12.12 -13.29
CA GLU A 48 0.01 12.40 -12.63
C GLU A 48 0.20 12.40 -11.13
N THR A 49 -0.41 13.36 -10.46
CA THR A 49 -0.41 13.47 -9.00
C THR A 49 -1.82 13.44 -8.46
N GLY A 50 -1.96 13.10 -7.21
CA GLY A 50 -3.25 13.10 -6.56
C GLY A 50 -3.15 12.72 -5.09
N ASN A 51 -4.30 12.57 -4.48
CA ASN A 51 -4.39 12.10 -3.10
C ASN A 51 -5.45 11.02 -2.95
N CYS A 52 -5.24 10.18 -1.96
CA CYS A 52 -6.17 9.12 -1.60
C CYS A 52 -6.49 9.18 -0.12
N ILE A 53 -7.73 8.83 0.21
CA ILE A 53 -8.18 8.58 1.57
C ILE A 53 -8.65 7.13 1.62
N ILE A 54 -8.09 6.35 2.52
CA ILE A 54 -8.51 4.97 2.75
C ILE A 54 -9.11 4.87 4.14
N SER A 55 -10.31 4.33 4.21
CA SER A 55 -10.93 3.88 5.44
C SER A 55 -10.98 2.37 5.41
N PHE A 56 -10.23 1.72 6.29
CA PHE A 56 -10.28 0.27 6.39
C PHE A 56 -11.68 -0.14 6.85
N ASN A 57 -12.21 -1.08 6.24
CA ASN A 57 -13.48 -1.69 5.95
C ASN A 57 -13.85 -1.43 4.49
N ASN A 58 -12.81 -1.37 3.63
CA ASN A 58 -12.91 -1.41 2.17
C ASN A 58 -13.38 -0.12 1.49
N LYS A 59 -13.32 1.02 2.15
CA LYS A 59 -13.65 2.31 1.53
C LYS A 59 -12.41 3.06 1.08
N MET A 60 -12.48 3.63 -0.11
CA MET A 60 -11.39 4.42 -0.67
C MET A 60 -11.95 5.53 -1.54
N MET A 61 -11.28 6.68 -1.52
CA MET A 61 -11.50 7.77 -2.45
C MET A 61 -10.17 8.34 -2.88
N CYS A 62 -9.91 8.34 -4.18
CA CYS A 62 -8.73 8.95 -4.77
C CYS A 62 -9.13 10.04 -5.76
N LYS A 63 -8.41 11.16 -5.73
CA LYS A 63 -8.63 12.29 -6.62
C LYS A 63 -7.33 12.64 -7.32
N TYR A 64 -7.39 12.76 -8.64
CA TYR A 64 -6.28 13.19 -9.49
C TYR A 64 -6.33 14.69 -9.69
N ASP A 65 -5.18 15.35 -9.50
CA ASP A 65 -5.10 16.83 -9.52
C ASP A 65 -5.29 17.40 -10.91
N GLU A 66 -4.61 16.85 -11.94
CA GLU A 66 -4.59 17.41 -13.28
C GLU A 66 -5.90 17.14 -14.05
N THR A 67 -6.41 15.93 -13.95
CA THR A 67 -7.58 15.48 -14.72
C THR A 67 -8.89 15.63 -13.97
N GLY A 68 -8.84 15.80 -12.66
CA GLY A 68 -10.02 15.76 -11.81
C GLY A 68 -10.69 14.38 -11.75
N LYS A 69 -10.00 13.33 -12.23
CA LYS A 69 -10.50 11.96 -12.16
C LYS A 69 -10.70 11.57 -10.69
N LEU A 70 -11.82 10.93 -10.42
CA LEU A 70 -12.21 10.46 -9.11
C LEU A 70 -12.37 8.93 -9.14
N ILE A 71 -11.74 8.26 -8.20
CA ILE A 71 -11.89 6.82 -7.99
C ILE A 71 -12.48 6.63 -6.59
N VAL A 72 -13.61 5.95 -6.51
CA VAL A 72 -14.29 5.66 -5.25
C VAL A 72 -14.59 4.18 -5.14
N SER A 73 -14.34 3.60 -3.99
CA SER A 73 -14.71 2.21 -3.69
C SER A 73 -15.44 2.11 -2.36
N ASN A 74 -16.47 1.26 -2.35
CA ASN A 74 -17.17 0.84 -1.12
C ASN A 74 -16.75 -0.56 -0.66
N GLY A 75 -15.72 -1.14 -1.29
CA GLY A 75 -15.24 -2.48 -1.03
C GLY A 75 -15.78 -3.56 -1.98
N LYS A 76 -16.94 -3.35 -2.56
CA LYS A 76 -17.55 -4.25 -3.54
C LYS A 76 -17.46 -3.70 -4.94
N THR A 77 -17.74 -2.42 -5.09
CA THR A 77 -17.81 -1.71 -6.37
C THR A 77 -16.79 -0.59 -6.39
N LEU A 78 -16.07 -0.51 -7.49
CA LEU A 78 -15.14 0.57 -7.81
C LEU A 78 -15.79 1.44 -8.89
N LEU A 79 -15.84 2.74 -8.65
CA LEU A 79 -16.38 3.72 -9.55
C LEU A 79 -15.28 4.67 -10.00
N ILE A 80 -15.14 4.85 -11.31
CA ILE A 80 -14.18 5.79 -11.90
C ILE A 80 -14.95 6.83 -12.69
N LYS A 81 -14.80 8.09 -12.31
CA LYS A 81 -15.44 9.22 -12.97
C LYS A 81 -14.41 10.25 -13.42
N ASN A 82 -14.49 10.66 -14.67
CA ASN A 82 -13.72 11.79 -15.19
C ASN A 82 -14.49 13.09 -14.99
N LYS A 83 -13.79 14.20 -14.77
CA LYS A 83 -14.41 15.51 -14.55
C LYS A 83 -15.28 15.95 -15.73
N SER A 84 -14.87 15.64 -16.95
CA SER A 84 -15.55 16.03 -18.19
C SER A 84 -16.69 15.08 -18.60
N SER A 85 -16.87 13.96 -17.90
CA SER A 85 -17.87 12.95 -18.23
C SER A 85 -19.04 12.98 -17.26
N ASN A 86 -20.25 12.91 -17.78
CA ASN A 86 -21.46 12.72 -16.97
C ASN A 86 -21.65 11.25 -16.53
N PHE A 87 -20.84 10.36 -17.06
CA PHE A 87 -20.92 8.93 -16.79
C PHE A 87 -19.75 8.46 -15.95
N ALA A 88 -20.01 7.53 -15.06
CA ALA A 88 -19.01 6.84 -14.29
C ALA A 88 -18.91 5.38 -14.75
N ASN A 89 -17.69 4.87 -14.88
CA ASN A 89 -17.45 3.47 -15.14
C ASN A 89 -17.43 2.71 -13.81
N THR A 90 -18.08 1.56 -13.77
CA THR A 90 -18.22 0.76 -12.57
C THR A 90 -17.55 -0.59 -12.79
N TYR A 91 -16.76 -1.02 -11.80
CA TYR A 91 -16.04 -2.27 -11.81
C TYR A 91 -16.27 -2.99 -10.48
N LYS A 92 -16.15 -4.32 -10.49
CA LYS A 92 -16.09 -5.07 -9.24
C LYS A 92 -14.70 -4.89 -8.62
N THR A 93 -14.62 -4.48 -7.38
CA THR A 93 -13.35 -4.25 -6.68
C THR A 93 -12.48 -5.50 -6.66
N GLU A 94 -13.07 -6.69 -6.51
CA GLU A 94 -12.35 -7.98 -6.52
C GLU A 94 -11.62 -8.29 -7.83
N ASN A 95 -12.06 -7.69 -8.95
CA ASN A 95 -11.44 -7.84 -10.26
C ASN A 95 -10.34 -6.81 -10.51
N THR A 96 -10.05 -5.95 -9.55
CA THR A 96 -9.02 -4.93 -9.61
C THR A 96 -7.95 -5.20 -8.55
N PHE A 97 -6.75 -4.65 -8.76
CA PHE A 97 -5.69 -4.79 -7.76
C PHE A 97 -5.96 -3.97 -6.48
N PHE A 98 -6.93 -3.08 -6.48
CA PHE A 98 -7.33 -2.31 -5.31
C PHE A 98 -7.82 -3.18 -4.15
N LYS A 99 -8.29 -4.40 -4.42
CA LYS A 99 -8.64 -5.36 -3.37
C LYS A 99 -7.51 -5.60 -2.37
N TYR A 100 -6.26 -5.52 -2.83
CA TYR A 100 -5.08 -5.73 -1.97
C TYR A 100 -4.81 -4.54 -1.04
N PHE A 101 -5.14 -3.34 -1.47
CA PHE A 101 -4.96 -2.13 -0.65
C PHE A 101 -6.07 -1.92 0.37
N LEU A 102 -7.27 -2.38 0.06
CA LEU A 102 -8.45 -2.12 0.88
C LEU A 102 -8.63 -3.14 2.00
N ASN A 103 -7.92 -4.23 1.96
CA ASN A 103 -7.99 -5.27 2.98
C ASN A 103 -6.71 -5.29 3.81
N LYS A 104 -6.81 -4.99 5.10
CA LYS A 104 -5.68 -5.03 6.02
C LYS A 104 -4.96 -6.38 6.05
N GLU A 105 -5.68 -7.48 5.85
CA GLU A 105 -5.11 -8.82 5.86
C GLU A 105 -4.02 -9.00 4.79
N PHE A 106 -4.11 -8.28 3.68
CA PHE A 106 -3.07 -8.28 2.66
C PHE A 106 -1.88 -7.37 3.00
N LEU A 107 -2.05 -6.41 3.91
CA LEU A 107 -1.01 -5.46 4.30
C LEU A 107 -0.16 -5.97 5.46
N ILE A 108 -0.66 -6.92 6.19
CA ILE A 108 0.01 -7.56 7.34
C ILE A 108 0.19 -9.10 7.12
#